data_2c6c0cddb29cff2ee1b33b6951f69530
#
_entry.id   2c6c0cddb29cff2ee1b33b6951f69530
#
_cell.length_a   1.000
_cell.length_b   1.000
_cell.length_c   1.000
_cell.angle_alpha   90.00
_cell.angle_beta   90.00
_cell.angle_gamma   90.00
#
_symmetry.space_group_name_H-M   'P 1'
#
loop_
_entity.id
_entity.type
_entity.pdbx_description
1 polymer ?
#
loop_
_entity_poly.entity_id
_entity_poly.type
_entity_poly.pdbx_seq_one_letter_code
_entity_poly.pdbx_strand_id
1 'polypeptide(L)'
;GGLPRVAYIFQVLTNQFEPLQGDPVLYGDNIERIVPTIIHPNEIFDGALVAPYDSRFMETYTIQNHPVVRELYRSHGKTLTFAGVIVTTAPNNVAEFERVATMAANLTKWTLGADGAILTKIGGGAPELTMARTAQRCEELGVKTALAFLHMGIDATDTSPKPTTIFNAPEIDAMISMG
;
A
#
# COMPACT_ATOMS: atom_id res chain seq x y z
N GLY A 1 -23.45 -16.70 6.81
CA GLY A 1 -22.09 -16.22 6.72
C GLY A 1 -22.04 -14.74 7.04
N GLY A 2 -20.99 -14.30 7.73
CA GLY A 2 -20.78 -12.87 7.97
C GLY A 2 -20.34 -12.13 6.69
N LEU A 3 -20.24 -10.81 6.77
CA LEU A 3 -19.68 -10.00 5.69
C LEU A 3 -18.19 -10.33 5.51
N PRO A 4 -17.67 -10.34 4.27
CA PRO A 4 -16.25 -10.55 4.02
C PRO A 4 -15.41 -9.47 4.72
N ARG A 5 -14.32 -9.88 5.33
CA ARG A 5 -13.40 -8.97 6.03
C ARG A 5 -12.31 -8.50 5.06
N VAL A 6 -12.21 -7.20 4.87
CA VAL A 6 -11.27 -6.58 3.93
C VAL A 6 -10.29 -5.70 4.68
N ALA A 7 -9.01 -5.94 4.48
CA ALA A 7 -7.93 -5.09 4.96
C ALA A 7 -7.45 -4.14 3.86
N TYR A 8 -6.81 -3.06 4.27
CA TYR A 8 -6.10 -2.17 3.36
C TYR A 8 -4.60 -2.20 3.67
N ILE A 9 -3.80 -2.50 2.67
CA ILE A 9 -2.34 -2.48 2.77
C ILE A 9 -1.84 -1.24 2.05
N PHE A 10 -1.40 -0.28 2.83
CA PHE A 10 -0.91 1.02 2.38
C PHE A 10 0.60 1.03 2.38
N GLN A 11 1.19 0.98 1.17
CA GLN A 11 2.62 1.09 1.02
C GLN A 11 3.02 2.57 0.99
N VAL A 12 3.86 2.95 1.93
CA VAL A 12 4.50 4.27 1.94
C VAL A 12 5.87 4.20 1.31
N LEU A 13 6.24 5.23 0.57
CA LEU A 13 7.62 5.36 0.08
C LEU A 13 8.51 5.71 1.25
N THR A 14 9.49 4.87 1.48
CA THR A 14 10.56 5.19 2.40
C THR A 14 11.52 6.16 1.74
N ASN A 15 12.10 7.04 2.55
CA ASN A 15 13.18 7.88 2.08
C ASN A 15 14.35 6.99 1.62
N GLN A 16 14.65 7.00 0.33
CA GLN A 16 15.77 6.27 -0.25
C GLN A 16 17.08 7.05 -0.16
N PHE A 17 17.00 8.29 0.28
CA PHE A 17 18.13 9.19 0.43
C PHE A 17 18.23 9.63 1.89
N GLU A 18 19.41 9.72 2.40
CA GLU A 18 19.64 10.33 3.71
C GLU A 18 19.12 11.77 3.69
N PRO A 19 18.45 12.23 4.75
CA PRO A 19 18.07 13.62 4.88
C PRO A 19 19.30 14.50 4.64
N LEU A 20 19.15 15.58 3.89
CA LEU A 20 20.22 16.54 3.73
C LEU A 20 20.60 17.06 5.13
N GLN A 21 21.91 17.14 5.38
CA GLN A 21 22.41 17.56 6.69
C GLN A 21 21.84 18.94 7.05
N GLY A 22 21.06 19.01 8.12
CA GLY A 22 20.42 20.24 8.58
C GLY A 22 18.93 20.34 8.28
N ASP A 23 18.35 19.40 7.53
CA ASP A 23 16.90 19.36 7.37
C ASP A 23 16.20 19.00 8.70
N PRO A 24 15.08 19.66 9.04
CA PRO A 24 14.33 19.30 10.21
C PRO A 24 13.75 17.89 10.03
N VAL A 25 13.91 17.04 11.03
CA VAL A 25 13.22 15.76 11.07
C VAL A 25 11.74 16.04 11.37
N LEU A 26 10.89 15.84 10.37
CA LEU A 26 9.45 15.98 10.52
C LEU A 26 8.85 14.67 11.08
N TYR A 27 7.69 14.79 11.71
CA TYR A 27 6.95 13.62 12.14
C TYR A 27 6.67 12.71 10.94
N GLY A 28 7.11 11.48 11.01
CA GLY A 28 7.04 10.52 9.89
C GLY A 28 8.27 10.43 8.99
N ASP A 29 9.25 11.31 9.14
CA ASP A 29 10.47 11.30 8.30
C ASP A 29 11.31 10.02 8.45
N ASN A 30 11.19 9.32 9.53
CA ASN A 30 12.01 8.17 9.84
C ASN A 30 11.29 6.84 9.60
N ILE A 31 10.49 6.77 8.55
CA ILE A 31 9.76 5.54 8.18
C ILE A 31 10.61 4.53 7.41
N GLU A 32 11.84 4.87 7.06
CA GLU A 32 12.75 4.00 6.30
C GLU A 32 12.92 2.60 6.92
N ARG A 33 12.88 2.53 8.23
CA ARG A 33 13.07 1.27 8.98
C ARG A 33 11.81 0.75 9.63
N ILE A 34 10.67 1.34 9.30
CA ILE A 34 9.39 0.82 9.80
C ILE A 34 9.17 -0.60 9.29
N VAL A 35 8.72 -1.46 10.16
CA VAL A 35 8.22 -2.78 9.76
C VAL A 35 6.72 -2.68 9.50
N PRO A 36 6.14 -3.59 8.71
CA PRO A 36 4.69 -3.62 8.53
C PRO A 36 3.95 -3.56 9.86
N THR A 37 3.05 -2.61 9.98
CA THR A 37 2.40 -2.27 11.24
C THR A 37 0.91 -2.05 11.02
N ILE A 38 0.08 -2.59 11.92
CA ILE A 38 -1.36 -2.34 11.91
C ILE A 38 -1.60 -0.98 12.57
N ILE A 39 -2.37 -0.15 11.88
CA ILE A 39 -2.84 1.14 12.39
C ILE A 39 -4.36 1.23 12.34
N HIS A 40 -4.92 2.10 13.13
CA HIS A 40 -6.33 2.45 12.98
C HIS A 40 -6.53 3.25 11.68
N PRO A 41 -7.58 3.00 10.89
CA PRO A 41 -7.77 3.72 9.62
C PRO A 41 -7.83 5.25 9.75
N ASN A 42 -8.27 5.77 10.90
CA ASN A 42 -8.31 7.20 11.14
C ASN A 42 -6.91 7.84 11.23
N GLU A 43 -5.87 7.07 11.55
CA GLU A 43 -4.49 7.56 11.57
C GLU A 43 -3.99 7.98 10.20
N ILE A 44 -4.60 7.45 9.13
CA ILE A 44 -4.31 7.92 7.77
C ILE A 44 -4.84 9.34 7.57
N PHE A 45 -5.97 9.68 8.18
CA PHE A 45 -6.62 10.98 8.01
C PHE A 45 -6.03 12.09 8.88
N ASP A 46 -5.30 11.78 9.92
CA ASP A 46 -4.75 12.78 10.85
C ASP A 46 -3.42 13.41 10.37
N GLY A 47 -2.89 12.93 9.26
CA GLY A 47 -1.64 13.43 8.70
C GLY A 47 -0.38 12.90 9.38
N ALA A 48 -0.50 11.90 10.25
CA ALA A 48 0.64 11.29 10.94
C ALA A 48 1.55 10.48 10.01
N LEU A 49 1.04 10.08 8.86
CA LEU A 49 1.78 9.32 7.86
C LEU A 49 2.20 10.24 6.72
N VAL A 50 3.30 10.92 6.88
CA VAL A 50 3.92 11.72 5.82
C VAL A 50 5.12 10.96 5.28
N ALA A 51 5.14 10.67 3.98
CA ALA A 51 6.34 10.18 3.34
C ALA A 51 7.16 11.39 2.88
N PRO A 52 8.35 11.58 3.40
CA PRO A 52 9.15 12.78 3.14
C PRO A 52 9.76 12.83 1.74
N TYR A 53 9.64 11.74 0.99
CA TYR A 53 10.39 11.54 -0.25
C TYR A 53 10.02 12.47 -1.40
N ASP A 54 8.75 12.77 -1.58
CA ASP A 54 8.32 13.68 -2.62
C ASP A 54 6.97 14.32 -2.28
N SER A 55 7.02 15.59 -1.91
CA SER A 55 5.83 16.39 -1.59
C SER A 55 4.78 16.40 -2.69
N ARG A 56 5.16 16.08 -3.93
CA ARG A 56 4.23 16.03 -5.07
C ARG A 56 3.26 14.85 -5.01
N PHE A 57 3.58 13.79 -4.27
CA PHE A 57 2.82 12.55 -4.26
C PHE A 57 2.16 12.23 -2.92
N MET A 58 2.62 12.82 -1.84
CA MET A 58 2.20 12.46 -0.49
C MET A 58 1.99 13.68 0.40
N GLU A 59 1.30 14.69 -0.12
CA GLU A 59 0.88 15.81 0.72
C GLU A 59 -0.12 15.36 1.77
N THR A 60 -0.05 15.97 2.95
CA THR A 60 -0.98 15.73 4.06
C THR A 60 -2.44 15.76 3.61
N TYR A 61 -2.80 16.69 2.74
CA TYR A 61 -4.14 16.80 2.18
C TYR A 61 -4.57 15.55 1.41
N THR A 62 -3.69 14.97 0.60
CA THR A 62 -3.97 13.75 -0.18
C THR A 62 -4.24 12.58 0.74
N ILE A 63 -3.46 12.45 1.82
CA ILE A 63 -3.61 11.40 2.81
C ILE A 63 -4.90 11.57 3.61
N GLN A 64 -5.19 12.79 4.08
CA GLN A 64 -6.41 13.11 4.84
C GLN A 64 -7.71 12.81 4.08
N ASN A 65 -7.68 12.89 2.75
CA ASN A 65 -8.82 12.60 1.89
C ASN A 65 -8.74 11.24 1.21
N HIS A 66 -7.97 10.32 1.74
CA HIS A 66 -7.64 9.04 1.14
C HIS A 66 -8.86 8.27 0.61
N PRO A 67 -9.02 8.14 -0.72
CA PRO A 67 -10.25 7.66 -1.31
C PRO A 67 -10.55 6.20 -0.97
N VAL A 68 -9.52 5.34 -0.90
CA VAL A 68 -9.70 3.92 -0.58
C VAL A 68 -10.24 3.74 0.84
N VAL A 69 -9.66 4.43 1.82
CA VAL A 69 -10.11 4.35 3.22
C VAL A 69 -11.55 4.87 3.36
N ARG A 70 -11.86 5.98 2.69
CA ARG A 70 -13.23 6.53 2.69
C ARG A 70 -14.25 5.55 2.11
N GLU A 71 -13.91 4.88 1.02
CA GLU A 71 -14.83 3.92 0.40
C GLU A 71 -14.98 2.65 1.25
N LEU A 72 -13.90 2.18 1.87
CA LEU A 72 -13.96 1.06 2.81
C LEU A 72 -14.85 1.38 4.01
N TYR A 73 -14.81 2.61 4.53
CA TYR A 73 -15.72 3.05 5.57
C TYR A 73 -17.18 3.10 5.11
N ARG A 74 -17.44 3.59 3.88
CA ARG A 74 -18.81 3.62 3.34
C ARG A 74 -19.40 2.23 3.17
N SER A 75 -18.56 1.27 2.84
CA SER A 75 -18.95 -0.13 2.61
C SER A 75 -19.02 -0.96 3.89
N HIS A 76 -18.37 -0.48 4.97
CA HIS A 76 -18.32 -1.16 6.26
C HIS A 76 -19.71 -1.40 6.84
N GLY A 77 -19.97 -2.64 7.25
CA GLY A 77 -21.26 -3.05 7.82
C GLY A 77 -22.38 -3.24 6.79
N LYS A 78 -22.12 -2.98 5.51
CA LYS A 78 -23.10 -3.13 4.41
C LYS A 78 -22.73 -4.27 3.48
N THR A 79 -21.56 -4.19 2.85
CA THR A 79 -21.07 -5.16 1.86
C THR A 79 -19.82 -5.87 2.34
N LEU A 80 -19.08 -5.28 3.27
CA LEU A 80 -17.88 -5.83 3.85
C LEU A 80 -17.69 -5.36 5.31
N THR A 81 -16.77 -6.00 6.00
CA THR A 81 -16.20 -5.53 7.26
C THR A 81 -14.83 -4.97 6.98
N PHE A 82 -14.63 -3.67 7.15
CA PHE A 82 -13.30 -3.06 7.07
C PHE A 82 -12.47 -3.51 8.27
N ALA A 83 -11.48 -4.37 8.03
CA ALA A 83 -10.74 -5.05 9.09
C ALA A 83 -9.63 -4.20 9.72
N GLY A 84 -9.11 -3.24 8.98
CA GLY A 84 -8.04 -2.34 9.43
C GLY A 84 -7.05 -2.01 8.31
N VAL A 85 -6.03 -1.25 8.67
CA VAL A 85 -4.97 -0.81 7.75
C VAL A 85 -3.63 -1.38 8.21
N ILE A 86 -2.85 -1.84 7.25
CA ILE A 86 -1.45 -2.19 7.43
C ILE A 86 -0.62 -1.18 6.65
N VAL A 87 0.21 -0.43 7.34
CA VAL A 87 1.25 0.40 6.72
C VAL A 87 2.46 -0.48 6.46
N THR A 88 2.99 -0.43 5.25
CA THR A 88 4.19 -1.15 4.84
C THR A 88 5.12 -0.24 4.03
N THR A 89 6.31 -0.71 3.75
CA THR A 89 7.36 0.05 3.07
C THR A 89 7.85 -0.66 1.82
N ALA A 90 8.66 0.01 1.04
CA ALA A 90 9.27 -0.50 -0.18
C ALA A 90 10.81 -0.49 -0.07
N PRO A 91 11.41 -1.46 0.62
CA PRO A 91 12.86 -1.54 0.77
C PRO A 91 13.57 -1.82 -0.56
N ASN A 92 14.86 -1.54 -0.62
CA ASN A 92 15.66 -1.63 -1.85
C ASN A 92 16.45 -2.94 -2.01
N ASN A 93 16.29 -3.91 -1.12
CA ASN A 93 17.01 -5.19 -1.23
C ASN A 93 16.07 -6.39 -1.13
N VAL A 94 16.45 -7.47 -1.79
CA VAL A 94 15.60 -8.67 -1.97
C VAL A 94 15.24 -9.33 -0.63
N ALA A 95 16.16 -9.42 0.31
CA ALA A 95 15.89 -10.06 1.61
C ALA A 95 14.84 -9.28 2.39
N GLU A 96 14.87 -7.96 2.31
CA GLU A 96 13.89 -7.11 2.96
C GLU A 96 12.55 -7.12 2.25
N PHE A 97 12.49 -7.23 0.92
CA PHE A 97 11.24 -7.43 0.19
C PHE A 97 10.48 -8.63 0.73
N GLU A 98 11.14 -9.77 0.81
CA GLU A 98 10.52 -11.01 1.29
C GLU A 98 10.07 -10.89 2.74
N ARG A 99 10.89 -10.28 3.58
CA ARG A 99 10.54 -10.05 4.99
C ARG A 99 9.31 -9.17 5.13
N VAL A 100 9.31 -8.01 4.47
CA VAL A 100 8.20 -7.05 4.53
C VAL A 100 6.92 -7.65 3.97
N ALA A 101 6.99 -8.31 2.81
CA ALA A 101 5.85 -8.97 2.20
C ALA A 101 5.26 -10.06 3.10
N THR A 102 6.10 -10.92 3.68
CA THR A 102 5.68 -11.98 4.59
C THR A 102 5.04 -11.43 5.85
N MET A 103 5.63 -10.39 6.46
CA MET A 103 5.07 -9.75 7.65
C MET A 103 3.71 -9.12 7.36
N ALA A 104 3.58 -8.35 6.28
CA ALA A 104 2.32 -7.72 5.91
C ALA A 104 1.21 -8.76 5.67
N ALA A 105 1.51 -9.83 4.93
CA ALA A 105 0.56 -10.90 4.67
C ALA A 105 0.13 -11.63 5.96
N ASN A 106 1.07 -11.92 6.85
CA ASN A 106 0.77 -12.54 8.13
C ASN A 106 -0.12 -11.66 9.02
N LEU A 107 0.14 -10.36 9.10
CA LEU A 107 -0.71 -9.42 9.82
C LEU A 107 -2.12 -9.36 9.22
N THR A 108 -2.21 -9.36 7.88
CA THR A 108 -3.48 -9.38 7.16
C THR A 108 -4.29 -10.62 7.50
N LYS A 109 -3.68 -11.79 7.41
CA LYS A 109 -4.37 -13.06 7.63
C LYS A 109 -4.64 -13.35 9.08
N TRP A 110 -3.58 -13.35 9.89
CA TRP A 110 -3.66 -13.94 11.23
C TRP A 110 -4.05 -12.95 12.32
N THR A 111 -3.77 -11.66 12.11
CA THR A 111 -4.11 -10.63 13.10
C THR A 111 -5.43 -9.94 12.75
N LEU A 112 -5.59 -9.49 11.50
CA LEU A 112 -6.84 -8.85 11.07
C LEU A 112 -7.92 -9.85 10.67
N GLY A 113 -7.57 -11.11 10.44
CA GLY A 113 -8.51 -12.13 9.99
C GLY A 113 -9.19 -11.77 8.67
N ALA A 114 -8.45 -11.19 7.76
CA ALA A 114 -8.99 -10.71 6.49
C ALA A 114 -9.22 -11.86 5.51
N ASP A 115 -10.32 -11.76 4.77
CA ASP A 115 -10.64 -12.63 3.63
C ASP A 115 -10.10 -12.04 2.34
N GLY A 116 -9.95 -10.71 2.30
CA GLY A 116 -9.42 -9.96 1.18
C GLY A 116 -8.60 -8.75 1.60
N ALA A 117 -7.76 -8.26 0.69
CA ALA A 117 -6.97 -7.06 0.89
C ALA A 117 -6.90 -6.21 -0.38
N ILE A 118 -7.00 -4.89 -0.19
CA ILE A 118 -6.68 -3.91 -1.23
C ILE A 118 -5.28 -3.41 -0.94
N LEU A 119 -4.43 -3.40 -1.98
CA LEU A 119 -3.06 -2.92 -1.89
C LEU A 119 -2.87 -1.71 -2.81
N THR A 120 -2.26 -0.67 -2.29
CA THR A 120 -1.88 0.51 -3.10
C THR A 120 -0.39 0.82 -2.95
N LYS A 121 0.18 1.40 -3.97
CA LYS A 121 1.56 1.86 -3.99
C LYS A 121 1.69 3.15 -4.80
N ILE A 122 2.76 3.87 -4.58
CA ILE A 122 3.22 4.97 -5.41
C ILE A 122 4.66 4.66 -5.86
N GLY A 123 5.01 5.03 -7.09
CA GLY A 123 6.33 4.80 -7.65
C GLY A 123 6.50 3.45 -8.33
N GLY A 124 7.55 3.33 -9.16
CA GLY A 124 7.94 2.13 -9.89
C GLY A 124 9.13 1.40 -9.26
N GLY A 125 9.48 0.25 -9.79
CA GLY A 125 10.64 -0.53 -9.35
C GLY A 125 10.41 -1.25 -8.02
N ALA A 126 11.16 -0.90 -6.98
CA ALA A 126 11.06 -1.55 -5.67
C ALA A 126 9.65 -1.50 -5.07
N PRO A 127 8.90 -0.38 -5.13
CA PRO A 127 7.51 -0.34 -4.70
C PRO A 127 6.61 -1.35 -5.42
N GLU A 128 6.76 -1.50 -6.72
CA GLU A 128 5.97 -2.47 -7.49
C GLU A 128 6.31 -3.91 -7.09
N LEU A 129 7.59 -4.21 -7.00
CA LEU A 129 8.06 -5.54 -6.61
C LEU A 129 7.55 -5.91 -5.21
N THR A 130 7.69 -5.01 -4.25
CA THR A 130 7.26 -5.27 -2.87
C THR A 130 5.74 -5.44 -2.80
N MET A 131 4.96 -4.63 -3.53
CA MET A 131 3.51 -4.77 -3.58
C MET A 131 3.09 -6.11 -4.20
N ALA A 132 3.69 -6.48 -5.33
CA ALA A 132 3.40 -7.75 -6.00
C ALA A 132 3.74 -8.95 -5.09
N ARG A 133 4.88 -8.90 -4.40
CA ARG A 133 5.26 -9.93 -3.42
C ARG A 133 4.32 -9.99 -2.22
N THR A 134 3.89 -8.85 -1.72
CA THR A 134 2.92 -8.79 -0.61
C THR A 134 1.60 -9.42 -1.02
N ALA A 135 1.10 -9.09 -2.22
CA ALA A 135 -0.12 -9.69 -2.74
C ALA A 135 0.02 -11.21 -2.92
N GLN A 136 1.11 -11.67 -3.52
CA GLN A 136 1.39 -13.09 -3.68
C GLN A 136 1.39 -13.82 -2.34
N ARG A 137 2.04 -13.27 -1.31
CA ARG A 137 2.04 -13.87 0.03
C ARG A 137 0.64 -13.89 0.67
N CYS A 138 -0.17 -12.86 0.43
CA CYS A 138 -1.57 -12.85 0.85
C CYS A 138 -2.35 -13.99 0.19
N GLU A 139 -2.25 -14.14 -1.13
CA GLU A 139 -2.94 -15.19 -1.88
C GLU A 139 -2.52 -16.60 -1.44
N GLU A 140 -1.22 -16.83 -1.17
CA GLU A 140 -0.72 -18.08 -0.61
C GLU A 140 -1.36 -18.42 0.74
N LEU A 141 -1.76 -17.42 1.52
CA LEU A 141 -2.48 -17.59 2.78
C LEU A 141 -4.01 -17.62 2.62
N GLY A 142 -4.50 -17.59 1.39
CA GLY A 142 -5.94 -17.57 1.09
C GLY A 142 -6.62 -16.24 1.36
N VAL A 143 -5.88 -15.14 1.29
CA VAL A 143 -6.42 -13.77 1.30
C VAL A 143 -6.47 -13.26 -0.13
N LYS A 144 -7.68 -13.01 -0.65
CA LYS A 144 -7.88 -12.49 -1.99
C LYS A 144 -7.33 -11.07 -2.13
N THR A 145 -6.67 -10.75 -3.24
CA THR A 145 -6.03 -9.45 -3.39
C THR A 145 -6.50 -8.65 -4.60
N ALA A 146 -6.63 -7.34 -4.38
CA ALA A 146 -6.83 -6.36 -5.43
C ALA A 146 -5.73 -5.30 -5.36
N LEU A 147 -4.94 -5.19 -6.43
CA LEU A 147 -3.88 -4.20 -6.54
C LEU A 147 -4.40 -2.97 -7.26
N ALA A 148 -4.29 -1.82 -6.61
CA ALA A 148 -4.59 -0.53 -7.21
C ALA A 148 -3.33 0.34 -7.19
N PHE A 149 -2.91 0.83 -8.34
CA PHE A 149 -1.68 1.59 -8.47
C PHE A 149 -1.82 2.75 -9.44
N LEU A 150 -1.10 3.82 -9.13
CA LEU A 150 -0.96 4.95 -10.01
C LEU A 150 0.15 4.64 -11.03
N HIS A 151 -0.17 4.75 -12.30
CA HIS A 151 0.83 4.63 -13.36
C HIS A 151 1.47 6.00 -13.61
N MET A 152 2.77 6.10 -13.34
CA MET A 152 3.52 7.33 -13.62
C MET A 152 4.12 7.28 -15.02
N GLY A 153 3.87 8.30 -15.82
CA GLY A 153 4.48 8.47 -17.13
C GLY A 153 3.58 8.20 -18.32
N ILE A 154 2.28 8.17 -18.14
CA ILE A 154 1.35 8.25 -19.28
C ILE A 154 1.28 9.70 -19.70
N ASP A 155 1.78 9.99 -20.91
CA ASP A 155 1.35 11.16 -21.63
C ASP A 155 -0.16 11.02 -21.88
N ALA A 156 -0.94 11.99 -21.44
CA ALA A 156 -2.39 11.99 -21.61
C ALA A 156 -2.84 11.85 -23.07
N THR A 157 -1.92 12.03 -24.00
CA THR A 157 -2.12 11.85 -25.45
C THR A 157 -1.74 10.48 -25.96
N ASP A 158 -1.07 9.65 -25.16
CA ASP A 158 -0.63 8.32 -25.54
C ASP A 158 -1.72 7.27 -25.30
N THR A 159 -2.44 6.92 -26.35
CA THR A 159 -3.51 5.92 -26.32
C THR A 159 -3.00 4.48 -26.49
N SER A 160 -1.68 4.26 -26.58
CA SER A 160 -1.13 2.92 -26.72
C SER A 160 -1.28 2.13 -25.42
N PRO A 161 -1.73 0.86 -25.48
CA PRO A 161 -1.77 0.01 -24.30
C PRO A 161 -0.34 -0.29 -23.84
N LYS A 162 0.11 0.38 -22.79
CA LYS A 162 1.38 0.06 -22.14
C LYS A 162 1.15 -0.97 -21.05
N PRO A 163 2.09 -1.90 -20.87
CA PRO A 163 2.01 -2.78 -19.70
C PRO A 163 2.01 -1.93 -18.44
N THR A 164 0.94 -2.00 -17.70
CA THR A 164 0.74 -1.25 -16.46
C THR A 164 1.60 -1.74 -15.33
N THR A 165 2.26 -2.87 -15.51
CA THR A 165 3.18 -3.48 -14.54
C THR A 165 4.19 -4.32 -15.28
N ILE A 166 5.42 -4.28 -14.79
CA ILE A 166 6.51 -5.16 -15.24
C ILE A 166 6.43 -6.56 -14.61
N PHE A 167 5.50 -6.76 -13.66
CA PHE A 167 5.36 -8.03 -12.97
C PHE A 167 4.04 -8.68 -13.36
N ASN A 168 4.14 -9.91 -13.83
CA ASN A 168 3.01 -10.80 -13.96
C ASN A 168 2.95 -11.64 -12.68
N ALA A 169 1.93 -11.41 -11.90
CA ALA A 169 1.65 -12.19 -10.71
C ALA A 169 0.31 -12.91 -10.93
N PRO A 170 0.32 -14.11 -11.51
CA PRO A 170 -0.89 -14.83 -11.89
C PRO A 170 -1.78 -15.22 -10.71
N GLU A 171 -1.24 -15.19 -9.52
CA GLU A 171 -1.97 -15.50 -8.28
C GLU A 171 -2.86 -14.34 -7.82
N ILE A 172 -2.69 -13.16 -8.38
CA ILE A 172 -3.42 -11.97 -7.95
C ILE A 172 -4.78 -11.90 -8.64
N ASP A 173 -5.84 -11.76 -7.86
CA ASP A 173 -7.21 -11.76 -8.36
C ASP A 173 -7.57 -10.52 -9.19
N ALA A 174 -7.05 -9.36 -8.88
CA ALA A 174 -7.35 -8.13 -9.59
C ALA A 174 -6.20 -7.12 -9.59
N MET A 175 -6.01 -6.47 -10.73
CA MET A 175 -5.08 -5.35 -10.91
C MET A 175 -5.82 -4.18 -11.54
N ILE A 176 -5.79 -3.03 -10.88
CA ILE A 176 -6.52 -1.84 -11.29
C ILE A 176 -5.55 -0.68 -11.43
N SER A 177 -5.42 -0.15 -12.65
CA SER A 177 -4.74 1.12 -12.86
C SER A 177 -5.68 2.26 -12.48
N MET A 178 -5.19 3.20 -11.71
CA MET A 178 -5.95 4.37 -11.25
C MET A 178 -5.65 5.65 -12.05
N GLY A 179 -5.02 5.53 -13.20
CA GLY A 179 -4.72 6.65 -14.10
C GLY A 179 -3.27 6.90 -14.34
#